data_061c490637fbd00c10b9af4c79902a90
#
_entry.id   061c490637fbd00c10b9af4c79902a90
#
_cell.length_a   1.000
_cell.length_b   1.000
_cell.length_c   1.000
_cell.angle_alpha   90.00
_cell.angle_beta   90.00
_cell.angle_gamma   90.00
#
_symmetry.space_group_name_H-M   'P 1'
#
loop_
_entity.id
_entity.type
_entity.pdbx_description
1 polymer ?
#
loop_
_entity_poly.entity_id
_entity_poly.type
_entity_poly.pdbx_seq_one_letter_code
_entity_poly.pdbx_strand_id
1 'polypeptide(L)'
;MATKRFARREDLGLTPAEFALIRRLDSPRKIQAYLYGLKQNFEVGGDTCRPVRAVLRTESAHCIEGAMLAACAMWIQGEPPLLLDMRAVRDFDHVVALFKRRGLWGAISKTNGIGLRWRDPVYRSLRELAMSYFHEYYNRRDHKTLREYSVPFDLRRFDPKLWISGEKNAWPVAEELDAIRHFPLLNGHHLKAVARRDPFERRVGVLLQYRRPRALLEKLARLKKKRKK
;
A
#
# COMPACT_ATOMS: atom_id res chain seq x y z
N MET A 1 23.74 10.75 16.77
CA MET A 1 22.49 11.14 16.08
C MET A 1 22.71 10.96 14.58
N ALA A 2 22.02 10.02 13.92
CA ALA A 2 22.14 9.89 12.47
C ALA A 2 21.62 11.18 11.82
N THR A 3 22.44 11.84 11.05
CA THR A 3 22.09 13.04 10.28
C THR A 3 20.90 12.69 9.37
N LYS A 4 19.76 13.37 9.56
CA LYS A 4 18.61 13.26 8.67
C LYS A 4 19.06 13.64 7.26
N ARG A 5 19.25 12.64 6.41
CA ARG A 5 19.65 12.87 5.02
C ARG A 5 18.39 13.12 4.20
N PHE A 6 18.04 14.40 4.02
CA PHE A 6 16.97 14.80 3.12
C PHE A 6 17.29 14.35 1.69
N ALA A 7 16.29 13.83 0.98
CA ALA A 7 16.43 13.55 -0.43
C ALA A 7 16.37 14.86 -1.22
N ARG A 8 17.40 15.14 -2.01
CA ARG A 8 17.44 16.29 -2.89
C ARG A 8 16.80 15.96 -4.24
N ARG A 9 16.26 16.96 -4.91
CA ARG A 9 15.59 16.80 -6.21
C ARG A 9 16.45 16.06 -7.23
N GLU A 10 17.73 16.40 -7.29
CA GLU A 10 18.72 15.84 -8.22
C GLU A 10 18.93 14.34 -7.97
N ASP A 11 18.97 13.93 -6.71
CA ASP A 11 19.14 12.53 -6.30
C ASP A 11 17.91 11.68 -6.70
N LEU A 12 16.73 12.30 -6.77
CA LEU A 12 15.45 11.62 -7.07
C LEU A 12 15.11 11.59 -8.57
N GLY A 13 15.82 12.36 -9.39
CA GLY A 13 15.54 12.50 -10.82
C GLY A 13 14.19 13.17 -11.14
N LEU A 14 13.60 13.90 -10.18
CA LEU A 14 12.32 14.59 -10.34
C LEU A 14 12.49 15.94 -11.06
N THR A 15 11.51 16.31 -11.87
CA THR A 15 11.41 17.67 -12.42
C THR A 15 11.14 18.68 -11.30
N PRO A 16 11.42 20.00 -11.52
CA PRO A 16 11.08 21.03 -10.53
C PRO A 16 9.60 21.02 -10.12
N ALA A 17 8.70 20.79 -11.06
CA ALA A 17 7.25 20.76 -10.81
C ALA A 17 6.82 19.52 -9.96
N GLU A 18 7.32 18.33 -10.32
CA GLU A 18 7.08 17.10 -9.54
C GLU A 18 7.60 17.23 -8.10
N PHE A 19 8.83 17.73 -7.94
CA PHE A 19 9.43 17.93 -6.63
C PHE A 19 8.66 18.96 -5.79
N ALA A 20 8.26 20.10 -6.40
CA ALA A 20 7.49 21.14 -5.72
C ALA A 20 6.12 20.61 -5.26
N LEU A 21 5.46 19.76 -6.08
CA LEU A 21 4.20 19.13 -5.73
C LEU A 21 4.39 18.20 -4.51
N ILE A 22 5.34 17.28 -4.56
CA ILE A 22 5.56 16.31 -3.47
C ILE A 22 6.03 17.02 -2.20
N ARG A 23 6.88 18.04 -2.30
CA ARG A 23 7.37 18.82 -1.16
C ARG A 23 6.27 19.53 -0.38
N ARG A 24 5.14 19.91 -1.03
CA ARG A 24 3.96 20.45 -0.32
C ARG A 24 3.23 19.43 0.54
N LEU A 25 3.47 18.14 0.30
CA LEU A 25 2.96 17.05 1.11
C LEU A 25 3.85 16.87 2.36
N ASP A 26 3.94 17.89 3.20
CA ASP A 26 4.91 18.08 4.28
C ASP A 26 4.55 17.32 5.58
N SER A 27 3.48 16.56 5.57
CA SER A 27 3.05 15.77 6.72
C SER A 27 2.33 14.49 6.30
N PRO A 28 2.35 13.43 7.12
CA PRO A 28 1.64 12.19 6.83
C PRO A 28 0.16 12.40 6.49
N ARG A 29 -0.52 13.34 7.17
CA ARG A 29 -1.93 13.66 6.90
C ARG A 29 -2.13 14.30 5.52
N LYS A 30 -1.26 15.22 5.11
CA LYS A 30 -1.31 15.82 3.76
C LYS A 30 -1.02 14.77 2.68
N ILE A 31 -0.05 13.88 2.92
CA ILE A 31 0.25 12.77 2.01
C ILE A 31 -1.00 11.87 1.89
N GLN A 32 -1.62 11.47 3.01
CA GLN A 32 -2.82 10.64 2.98
C GLN A 32 -3.98 11.34 2.27
N ALA A 33 -4.20 12.64 2.53
CA ALA A 33 -5.25 13.42 1.84
C ALA A 33 -5.03 13.42 0.32
N TYR A 34 -3.79 13.59 -0.14
CA TYR A 34 -3.44 13.50 -1.55
C TYR A 34 -3.75 12.12 -2.13
N LEU A 35 -3.36 11.04 -1.44
CA LEU A 35 -3.65 9.67 -1.88
C LEU A 35 -5.16 9.38 -1.97
N TYR A 36 -5.97 9.96 -1.10
CA TYR A 36 -7.43 9.82 -1.18
C TYR A 36 -8.02 10.48 -2.43
N GLY A 37 -7.41 11.55 -2.91
CA GLY A 37 -7.79 12.22 -4.17
C GLY A 37 -7.40 11.44 -5.43
N LEU A 38 -6.39 10.57 -5.36
CA LEU A 38 -5.98 9.75 -6.52
C LEU A 38 -7.04 8.70 -6.84
N LYS A 39 -7.33 8.52 -8.13
CA LYS A 39 -8.19 7.44 -8.62
C LYS A 39 -7.58 6.07 -8.29
N GLN A 40 -8.44 5.03 -8.22
CA GLN A 40 -7.94 3.66 -8.10
C GLN A 40 -7.34 3.19 -9.43
N ASN A 41 -6.11 2.70 -9.39
CA ASN A 41 -5.55 1.93 -10.50
C ASN A 41 -6.16 0.51 -10.44
N PHE A 42 -6.98 0.19 -11.41
CA PHE A 42 -7.67 -1.10 -11.51
C PHE A 42 -6.91 -2.11 -12.37
N GLU A 43 -5.73 -1.78 -12.88
CA GLU A 43 -4.86 -2.67 -13.65
C GLU A 43 -5.59 -3.38 -14.80
N VAL A 44 -6.43 -2.62 -15.51
CA VAL A 44 -7.27 -3.16 -16.60
C VAL A 44 -6.43 -3.80 -17.71
N GLY A 45 -5.24 -3.21 -17.98
CA GLY A 45 -4.28 -3.71 -18.98
C GLY A 45 -3.35 -4.81 -18.51
N GLY A 46 -3.37 -5.18 -17.25
CA GLY A 46 -2.45 -6.12 -16.60
C GLY A 46 -1.84 -5.53 -15.33
N ASP A 47 -1.12 -6.36 -14.59
CA ASP A 47 -0.51 -5.98 -13.32
C ASP A 47 0.52 -4.85 -13.51
N THR A 48 0.61 -3.95 -12.54
CA THR A 48 1.51 -2.80 -12.57
C THR A 48 2.22 -2.61 -11.23
N CYS A 49 3.39 -1.98 -11.27
CA CYS A 49 4.11 -1.45 -10.12
C CYS A 49 4.73 -0.13 -10.57
N ARG A 50 3.87 0.88 -10.79
CA ARG A 50 4.26 2.14 -11.42
C ARG A 50 5.12 2.99 -10.47
N PRO A 51 6.24 3.58 -10.97
CA PRO A 51 7.04 4.51 -10.19
C PRO A 51 6.25 5.78 -9.87
N VAL A 52 6.75 6.57 -8.91
CA VAL A 52 6.08 7.78 -8.41
C VAL A 52 5.72 8.75 -9.54
N ARG A 53 6.63 9.00 -10.50
CA ARG A 53 6.36 9.84 -11.67
C ARG A 53 5.12 9.41 -12.46
N ALA A 54 4.98 8.11 -12.70
CA ALA A 54 3.83 7.57 -13.43
C ALA A 54 2.53 7.74 -12.64
N VAL A 55 2.57 7.58 -11.31
CA VAL A 55 1.43 7.85 -10.42
C VAL A 55 1.01 9.32 -10.50
N LEU A 56 1.96 10.26 -10.42
CA LEU A 56 1.69 11.70 -10.55
C LEU A 56 1.04 12.04 -11.89
N ARG A 57 1.58 11.47 -13.00
CA ARG A 57 1.10 11.72 -14.36
C ARG A 57 -0.30 11.15 -14.62
N THR A 58 -0.61 9.98 -14.05
CA THR A 58 -1.88 9.29 -14.28
C THR A 58 -2.95 9.59 -13.24
N GLU A 59 -2.59 10.30 -12.17
CA GLU A 59 -3.45 10.62 -11.01
C GLU A 59 -4.20 9.40 -10.46
N SER A 60 -3.55 8.23 -10.52
CA SER A 60 -4.14 6.97 -10.07
C SER A 60 -3.08 6.05 -9.50
N ALA A 61 -3.45 5.27 -8.47
CA ALA A 61 -2.57 4.33 -7.80
C ALA A 61 -3.36 3.14 -7.21
N HIS A 62 -2.70 1.99 -7.07
CA HIS A 62 -3.08 0.96 -6.12
C HIS A 62 -2.13 0.97 -4.89
N CYS A 63 -2.19 -0.06 -4.01
CA CYS A 63 -1.55 -0.01 -2.69
C CYS A 63 -0.05 0.27 -2.73
N ILE A 64 0.76 -0.53 -3.44
CA ILE A 64 2.22 -0.37 -3.47
C ILE A 64 2.65 0.92 -4.18
N GLU A 65 1.95 1.32 -5.25
CA GLU A 65 2.22 2.56 -5.97
C GLU A 65 1.97 3.79 -5.08
N GLY A 66 0.85 3.79 -4.35
CA GLY A 66 0.54 4.84 -3.37
C GLY A 66 1.49 4.84 -2.19
N ALA A 67 1.92 3.67 -1.72
CA ALA A 67 2.90 3.53 -0.65
C ALA A 67 4.28 4.05 -1.07
N MET A 68 4.75 3.78 -2.30
CA MET A 68 5.98 4.36 -2.84
C MET A 68 5.91 5.88 -2.94
N LEU A 69 4.78 6.46 -3.41
CA LEU A 69 4.61 7.91 -3.45
C LEU A 69 4.66 8.50 -2.02
N ALA A 70 3.99 7.88 -1.06
CA ALA A 70 4.03 8.32 0.33
C ALA A 70 5.44 8.25 0.91
N ALA A 71 6.16 7.16 0.68
CA ALA A 71 7.54 6.98 1.11
C ALA A 71 8.49 8.02 0.48
N CYS A 72 8.30 8.36 -0.80
CA CYS A 72 9.04 9.43 -1.47
C CYS A 72 8.79 10.79 -0.80
N ALA A 73 7.53 11.12 -0.51
CA ALA A 73 7.18 12.36 0.17
C ALA A 73 7.79 12.43 1.59
N MET A 74 7.75 11.33 2.34
CA MET A 74 8.41 11.22 3.66
C MET A 74 9.92 11.42 3.54
N TRP A 75 10.56 10.85 2.53
CA TRP A 75 12.00 10.98 2.32
C TRP A 75 12.41 12.42 2.00
N ILE A 76 11.64 13.13 1.19
CA ILE A 76 11.86 14.56 0.93
C ILE A 76 11.74 15.38 2.22
N GLN A 77 10.90 14.97 3.17
CA GLN A 77 10.76 15.60 4.50
C GLN A 77 11.84 15.13 5.50
N GLY A 78 12.83 14.33 5.08
CA GLY A 78 13.94 13.86 5.90
C GLY A 78 13.61 12.65 6.76
N GLU A 79 12.53 11.94 6.48
CA GLU A 79 12.16 10.69 7.13
C GLU A 79 12.52 9.48 6.25
N PRO A 80 12.86 8.32 6.82
CA PRO A 80 13.20 7.15 6.02
C PRO A 80 12.00 6.69 5.19
N PRO A 81 12.18 6.34 3.89
CA PRO A 81 11.12 5.88 3.01
C PRO A 81 10.80 4.40 3.27
N LEU A 82 10.05 4.11 4.32
CA LEU A 82 9.75 2.76 4.78
C LEU A 82 8.41 2.25 4.29
N LEU A 83 8.38 1.00 3.81
CA LEU A 83 7.17 0.26 3.52
C LEU A 83 6.96 -0.87 4.53
N LEU A 84 5.72 -1.33 4.64
CA LEU A 84 5.32 -2.56 5.33
C LEU A 84 4.43 -3.34 4.39
N ASP A 85 4.79 -4.59 4.15
CA ASP A 85 3.93 -5.54 3.46
C ASP A 85 3.10 -6.36 4.44
N MET A 86 1.87 -6.62 4.09
CA MET A 86 0.92 -7.44 4.84
C MET A 86 0.39 -8.55 3.94
N ARG A 87 0.82 -9.79 4.20
CA ARG A 87 0.47 -10.96 3.41
C ARG A 87 -0.85 -11.58 3.83
N ALA A 88 -1.64 -11.92 2.84
CA ALA A 88 -2.94 -12.55 3.00
C ALA A 88 -3.02 -13.90 2.28
N VAL A 89 -3.76 -14.84 2.83
CA VAL A 89 -3.98 -16.15 2.21
C VAL A 89 -5.24 -16.14 1.35
N ARG A 90 -5.12 -16.52 0.07
CA ARG A 90 -6.25 -16.53 -0.90
C ARG A 90 -6.93 -15.16 -1.04
N ASP A 91 -6.14 -14.11 -0.91
CA ASP A 91 -6.51 -12.71 -1.03
C ASP A 91 -5.30 -11.93 -1.54
N PHE A 92 -5.45 -10.63 -1.80
CA PHE A 92 -4.34 -9.78 -2.21
C PHE A 92 -3.57 -9.27 -0.99
N ASP A 93 -2.26 -9.20 -1.11
CA ASP A 93 -1.41 -8.52 -0.16
C ASP A 93 -1.64 -7.01 -0.18
N HIS A 94 -1.26 -6.32 0.87
CA HIS A 94 -1.44 -4.87 0.98
C HIS A 94 -0.20 -4.19 1.52
N VAL A 95 0.28 -3.21 0.78
CA VAL A 95 1.46 -2.43 1.13
C VAL A 95 1.06 -1.05 1.64
N VAL A 96 1.67 -0.64 2.75
CA VAL A 96 1.50 0.69 3.34
C VAL A 96 2.85 1.38 3.54
N ALA A 97 2.88 2.71 3.53
CA ALA A 97 4.06 3.46 3.95
C ALA A 97 4.02 3.72 5.46
N LEU A 98 5.14 3.46 6.11
CA LEU A 98 5.29 3.62 7.57
C LEU A 98 5.75 5.02 7.94
N PHE A 99 5.28 5.53 9.07
CA PHE A 99 5.83 6.71 9.72
C PHE A 99 5.81 6.57 11.24
N LYS A 100 6.62 7.39 11.93
CA LYS A 100 6.61 7.48 13.39
C LYS A 100 6.31 8.89 13.87
N ARG A 101 5.53 9.01 14.96
CA ARG A 101 5.36 10.26 15.71
C ARG A 101 5.42 9.96 17.20
N ARG A 102 6.28 10.69 17.92
CA ARG A 102 6.47 10.49 19.37
C ARG A 102 6.74 9.03 19.75
N GLY A 103 7.50 8.30 18.92
CA GLY A 103 7.85 6.89 19.16
C GLY A 103 6.81 5.86 18.71
N LEU A 104 5.60 6.28 18.32
CA LEU A 104 4.52 5.39 17.91
C LEU A 104 4.42 5.28 16.39
N TRP A 105 4.07 4.09 15.89
CA TRP A 105 3.90 3.79 14.48
C TRP A 105 2.52 4.20 13.98
N GLY A 106 2.49 4.72 12.75
CA GLY A 106 1.30 4.92 11.93
C GLY A 106 1.55 4.46 10.51
N ALA A 107 0.50 4.43 9.70
CA ALA A 107 0.57 3.99 8.31
C ALA A 107 -0.24 4.89 7.37
N ILE A 108 0.36 5.19 6.21
CA ILE A 108 -0.26 5.87 5.07
C ILE A 108 -0.65 4.79 4.06
N SER A 109 -1.88 4.78 3.62
CA SER A 109 -2.42 3.69 2.82
C SER A 109 -3.24 4.18 1.62
N LYS A 110 -3.10 3.49 0.49
CA LYS A 110 -3.96 3.64 -0.68
C LYS A 110 -4.79 2.39 -0.89
N THR A 111 -6.10 2.53 -0.76
CA THR A 111 -7.08 1.47 -0.98
C THR A 111 -8.31 2.02 -1.65
N ASN A 112 -9.07 1.18 -2.32
CA ASN A 112 -10.38 1.53 -2.90
C ASN A 112 -11.55 1.14 -1.99
N GLY A 113 -11.30 0.27 -1.02
CA GLY A 113 -12.31 -0.21 -0.08
C GLY A 113 -12.50 0.70 1.13
N ILE A 114 -13.51 0.36 1.94
CA ILE A 114 -13.75 1.01 3.24
C ILE A 114 -12.68 0.64 4.27
N GLY A 115 -12.11 -0.56 4.18
CA GLY A 115 -11.04 -1.04 5.05
C GLY A 115 -9.64 -0.76 4.50
N LEU A 116 -8.62 -1.17 5.26
CA LEU A 116 -7.19 -1.06 4.95
C LEU A 116 -6.72 0.38 4.70
N ARG A 117 -7.30 1.33 5.41
CA ARG A 117 -7.04 2.77 5.26
C ARG A 117 -5.96 3.26 6.23
N TRP A 118 -5.83 4.55 6.35
CA TRP A 118 -4.94 5.27 7.28
C TRP A 118 -4.96 4.66 8.70
N ARG A 119 -3.75 4.65 9.34
CA ARG A 119 -3.64 4.39 10.77
C ARG A 119 -2.89 5.54 11.44
N ASP A 120 -3.52 6.11 12.46
CA ASP A 120 -2.88 7.11 13.31
C ASP A 120 -1.65 6.54 14.03
N PRO A 121 -0.66 7.38 14.40
CA PRO A 121 0.55 6.93 15.08
C PRO A 121 0.28 6.63 16.57
N VAL A 122 -0.40 5.51 16.83
CA VAL A 122 -0.79 5.06 18.18
C VAL A 122 -0.25 3.66 18.52
N TYR A 123 0.41 2.99 17.58
CA TYR A 123 0.85 1.60 17.73
C TYR A 123 2.31 1.54 18.24
N ARG A 124 2.56 0.77 19.30
CA ARG A 124 3.88 0.62 19.91
C ARG A 124 4.80 -0.27 19.09
N SER A 125 4.23 -1.23 18.36
CA SER A 125 4.95 -2.18 17.52
C SER A 125 4.33 -2.30 16.13
N LEU A 126 5.12 -2.83 15.17
CA LEU A 126 4.59 -3.14 13.83
C LEU A 126 3.56 -4.28 13.88
N ARG A 127 3.69 -5.20 14.85
CA ARG A 127 2.70 -6.25 15.06
C ARG A 127 1.35 -5.66 15.46
N GLU A 128 1.32 -4.71 16.39
CA GLU A 128 0.08 -4.01 16.77
C GLU A 128 -0.54 -3.27 15.57
N LEU A 129 0.31 -2.56 14.80
CA LEU A 129 -0.13 -1.87 13.59
C LEU A 129 -0.74 -2.86 12.58
N ALA A 130 -0.06 -3.96 12.28
CA ALA A 130 -0.55 -4.98 11.35
C ALA A 130 -1.85 -5.64 11.87
N MET A 131 -1.93 -5.96 13.18
CA MET A 131 -3.13 -6.51 13.80
C MET A 131 -4.34 -5.57 13.71
N SER A 132 -4.14 -4.25 13.66
CA SER A 132 -5.23 -3.30 13.49
C SER A 132 -5.99 -3.45 12.16
N TYR A 133 -5.35 -4.06 11.17
CA TYR A 133 -5.94 -4.37 9.87
C TYR A 133 -6.61 -5.75 9.81
N PHE A 134 -6.41 -6.62 10.80
CA PHE A 134 -6.81 -8.03 10.75
C PHE A 134 -8.29 -8.24 10.46
N HIS A 135 -9.17 -7.47 11.08
CA HIS A 135 -10.61 -7.59 10.90
C HIS A 135 -11.13 -6.99 9.59
N GLU A 136 -10.32 -6.17 8.92
CA GLU A 136 -10.64 -5.54 7.64
C GLU A 136 -10.19 -6.39 6.45
N TYR A 137 -9.37 -7.42 6.68
CA TYR A 137 -8.87 -8.36 5.67
C TYR A 137 -9.78 -9.58 5.56
N TYR A 138 -10.52 -9.67 4.46
CA TYR A 138 -11.44 -10.79 4.21
C TYR A 138 -11.62 -11.05 2.72
N ASN A 139 -11.75 -12.33 2.36
CA ASN A 139 -12.01 -12.74 0.99
C ASN A 139 -13.53 -12.83 0.70
N ARG A 140 -13.86 -13.24 -0.52
CA ARG A 140 -15.26 -13.39 -0.98
C ARG A 140 -16.06 -14.47 -0.24
N ARG A 141 -15.41 -15.33 0.55
CA ARG A 141 -16.03 -16.37 1.39
C ARG A 141 -16.12 -15.94 2.86
N ASP A 142 -15.88 -14.66 3.15
CA ASP A 142 -15.91 -14.05 4.49
C ASP A 142 -14.87 -14.60 5.47
N HIS A 143 -13.83 -15.28 4.96
CA HIS A 143 -12.72 -15.68 5.80
C HIS A 143 -11.79 -14.50 6.01
N LYS A 144 -11.35 -14.28 7.23
CA LYS A 144 -10.29 -13.32 7.55
C LYS A 144 -8.95 -13.87 7.06
N THR A 145 -8.26 -13.10 6.24
CA THR A 145 -7.18 -13.60 5.37
C THR A 145 -5.80 -13.15 5.73
N LEU A 146 -5.62 -12.07 6.52
CA LEU A 146 -4.31 -11.59 6.92
C LEU A 146 -3.54 -12.65 7.73
N ARG A 147 -2.26 -12.88 7.37
CA ARG A 147 -1.43 -13.91 8.01
C ARG A 147 -0.10 -13.39 8.52
N GLU A 148 0.56 -12.52 7.77
CA GLU A 148 1.93 -12.11 8.05
C GLU A 148 2.11 -10.62 7.81
N TYR A 149 3.19 -10.07 8.36
CA TYR A 149 3.67 -8.72 8.10
C TYR A 149 5.20 -8.74 7.98
N SER A 150 5.75 -7.87 7.14
CA SER A 150 7.18 -7.81 6.88
C SER A 150 7.95 -7.05 7.97
N VAL A 151 9.28 -7.18 7.97
CA VAL A 151 10.16 -6.15 8.54
C VAL A 151 9.95 -4.82 7.81
N PRO A 152 10.31 -3.65 8.41
CA PRO A 152 10.32 -2.39 7.66
C PRO A 152 11.23 -2.48 6.45
N PHE A 153 10.70 -2.15 5.28
CA PHE A 153 11.41 -2.22 4.01
C PHE A 153 11.84 -0.82 3.58
N ASP A 154 13.15 -0.57 3.62
CA ASP A 154 13.73 0.73 3.32
C ASP A 154 14.05 0.86 1.83
N LEU A 155 13.33 1.75 1.14
CA LEU A 155 13.48 1.97 -0.30
C LEU A 155 14.80 2.65 -0.71
N ARG A 156 15.61 3.16 0.24
CA ARG A 156 16.95 3.71 -0.06
C ARG A 156 17.94 2.68 -0.58
N ARG A 157 17.62 1.40 -0.47
CA ARG A 157 18.40 0.29 -1.02
C ARG A 157 18.39 0.22 -2.57
N PHE A 158 17.40 0.88 -3.19
CA PHE A 158 17.27 0.98 -4.64
C PHE A 158 17.73 2.34 -5.14
N ASP A 159 18.18 2.36 -6.39
CA ASP A 159 18.34 3.62 -7.13
C ASP A 159 16.99 4.34 -7.17
N PRO A 160 16.90 5.60 -6.73
CA PRO A 160 15.68 6.39 -6.82
C PRO A 160 15.08 6.44 -8.24
N LYS A 161 15.90 6.37 -9.27
CA LYS A 161 15.45 6.34 -10.67
C LYS A 161 14.60 5.12 -10.98
N LEU A 162 14.77 4.01 -10.25
CA LEU A 162 13.96 2.81 -10.46
C LEU A 162 12.50 3.02 -10.04
N TRP A 163 12.27 3.55 -8.84
CA TRP A 163 10.93 3.58 -8.24
C TRP A 163 10.31 4.98 -8.12
N ILE A 164 11.11 6.04 -8.32
CA ILE A 164 10.61 7.42 -8.26
C ILE A 164 10.41 7.98 -9.69
N SER A 165 11.51 8.12 -10.45
CA SER A 165 11.49 8.83 -11.73
C SER A 165 11.60 7.91 -12.97
N GLY A 166 11.58 6.61 -12.80
CA GLY A 166 11.61 5.63 -13.88
C GLY A 166 10.40 5.68 -14.80
N GLU A 167 10.56 5.15 -16.02
CA GLU A 167 9.48 5.04 -17.02
C GLU A 167 8.89 3.61 -17.05
N LYS A 168 9.58 2.63 -16.52
CA LYS A 168 9.13 1.23 -16.44
C LYS A 168 8.57 0.93 -15.05
N ASN A 169 7.76 -0.12 -14.96
CA ASN A 169 7.31 -0.62 -13.66
C ASN A 169 8.48 -1.01 -12.76
N ALA A 170 8.38 -0.67 -11.48
CA ALA A 170 9.39 -0.91 -10.45
C ALA A 170 9.27 -2.34 -9.86
N TRP A 171 9.16 -3.37 -10.70
CA TRP A 171 9.01 -4.77 -10.28
C TRP A 171 10.07 -5.22 -9.27
N PRO A 172 11.37 -4.85 -9.41
CA PRO A 172 12.38 -5.24 -8.42
C PRO A 172 12.04 -4.81 -6.98
N VAL A 173 11.28 -3.70 -6.81
CA VAL A 173 10.80 -3.27 -5.48
C VAL A 173 9.75 -4.25 -4.95
N ALA A 174 8.79 -4.65 -5.78
CA ALA A 174 7.73 -5.57 -5.38
C ALA A 174 8.30 -6.97 -5.09
N GLU A 175 9.19 -7.47 -5.95
CA GLU A 175 9.84 -8.78 -5.83
C GLU A 175 10.68 -8.87 -4.55
N GLU A 176 11.50 -7.85 -4.25
CA GLU A 176 12.31 -7.86 -3.05
C GLU A 176 11.46 -7.66 -1.79
N LEU A 177 10.42 -6.82 -1.83
CA LEU A 177 9.47 -6.66 -0.74
C LEU A 177 8.75 -7.98 -0.42
N ASP A 178 8.40 -8.75 -1.44
CA ASP A 178 7.85 -10.10 -1.25
C ASP A 178 8.89 -11.08 -0.69
N ALA A 179 10.16 -10.97 -1.05
CA ALA A 179 11.22 -11.88 -0.62
C ALA A 179 11.74 -11.62 0.81
N ILE A 180 11.55 -10.43 1.38
CA ILE A 180 12.07 -10.12 2.72
C ILE A 180 11.39 -10.94 3.83
N ARG A 181 12.00 -10.90 5.02
CA ARG A 181 11.46 -11.60 6.19
C ARG A 181 10.07 -11.09 6.59
N HIS A 182 9.14 -12.03 6.74
CA HIS A 182 7.81 -11.82 7.30
C HIS A 182 7.66 -12.55 8.63
N PHE A 183 6.80 -12.03 9.50
CA PHE A 183 6.46 -12.60 10.79
C PHE A 183 5.00 -13.02 10.81
N PRO A 184 4.67 -14.23 11.29
CA PRO A 184 3.29 -14.64 11.41
C PRO A 184 2.56 -13.81 12.49
N LEU A 185 1.35 -13.40 12.19
CA LEU A 185 0.45 -12.74 13.16
C LEU A 185 -0.21 -13.76 14.08
N LEU A 186 -0.63 -14.89 13.53
CA LEU A 186 -1.32 -15.97 14.20
C LEU A 186 -0.75 -17.32 13.76
N ASN A 187 -0.64 -18.27 14.67
CA ASN A 187 -0.33 -19.66 14.33
C ASN A 187 -1.59 -20.45 13.94
N GLY A 188 -1.41 -21.67 13.43
CA GLY A 188 -2.51 -22.53 12.97
C GLY A 188 -3.56 -22.86 14.05
N HIS A 189 -3.13 -22.94 15.32
CA HIS A 189 -4.04 -23.18 16.45
C HIS A 189 -4.97 -21.98 16.66
N HIS A 190 -4.43 -20.76 16.70
CA HIS A 190 -5.22 -19.53 16.85
C HIS A 190 -6.20 -19.32 15.68
N LEU A 191 -5.84 -19.72 14.45
CA LEU A 191 -6.70 -19.57 13.28
C LEU A 191 -7.99 -20.40 13.37
N LYS A 192 -8.02 -21.50 14.15
CA LYS A 192 -9.23 -22.29 14.36
C LYS A 192 -10.33 -21.53 15.12
N ALA A 193 -9.95 -20.56 15.95
CA ALA A 193 -10.88 -19.73 16.72
C ALA A 193 -11.36 -18.48 15.97
N VAL A 194 -10.84 -18.21 14.75
CA VAL A 194 -11.20 -17.01 13.99
C VAL A 194 -12.56 -17.18 13.32
N ALA A 195 -13.54 -16.37 13.75
CA ALA A 195 -14.86 -16.32 13.15
C ALA A 195 -14.83 -15.70 11.74
N ARG A 196 -15.78 -16.10 10.91
CA ARG A 196 -16.05 -15.44 9.64
C ARG A 196 -16.65 -14.06 9.88
N ARG A 197 -16.58 -13.19 8.87
CA ARG A 197 -17.27 -11.91 8.84
C ARG A 197 -18.78 -12.14 8.85
N ASP A 198 -19.50 -11.35 9.65
CA ASP A 198 -20.94 -11.44 9.71
C ASP A 198 -21.64 -10.81 8.47
N PRO A 199 -22.95 -11.04 8.27
CA PRO A 199 -23.69 -10.51 7.13
C PRO A 199 -23.74 -8.99 7.06
N PHE A 200 -23.71 -8.29 8.19
CA PHE A 200 -23.71 -6.82 8.22
C PHE A 200 -22.34 -6.24 7.83
N GLU A 201 -21.26 -6.77 8.41
CA GLU A 201 -19.88 -6.45 8.00
C GLU A 201 -19.69 -6.69 6.49
N ARG A 202 -20.29 -7.77 5.93
CA ARG A 202 -20.23 -8.06 4.50
C ARG A 202 -20.88 -6.96 3.67
N ARG A 203 -22.04 -6.46 4.07
CA ARG A 203 -22.73 -5.37 3.36
C ARG A 203 -21.92 -4.09 3.36
N VAL A 204 -21.34 -3.72 4.49
CA VAL A 204 -20.48 -2.54 4.61
C VAL A 204 -19.20 -2.71 3.80
N GLY A 205 -18.58 -3.88 3.85
CA GLY A 205 -17.30 -4.18 3.21
C GLY A 205 -17.31 -4.18 1.68
N VAL A 206 -18.47 -4.08 1.02
CA VAL A 206 -18.54 -3.93 -0.44
C VAL A 206 -18.50 -2.48 -0.91
N LEU A 207 -18.49 -1.51 0.00
CA LEU A 207 -18.40 -0.10 -0.35
C LEU A 207 -17.04 0.22 -0.97
N LEU A 208 -17.07 0.83 -2.14
CA LEU A 208 -15.89 1.25 -2.90
C LEU A 208 -15.92 2.75 -3.13
N GLN A 209 -14.77 3.39 -2.99
CA GLN A 209 -14.60 4.81 -3.29
C GLN A 209 -14.76 5.10 -4.78
N TYR A 210 -14.19 4.23 -5.63
CA TYR A 210 -14.29 4.31 -7.08
C TYR A 210 -14.93 3.04 -7.64
N ARG A 211 -15.91 3.21 -8.54
CA ARG A 211 -16.57 2.08 -9.21
C ARG A 211 -15.60 1.38 -10.16
N ARG A 212 -15.70 0.06 -10.26
CA ARG A 212 -14.91 -0.73 -11.20
C ARG A 212 -15.27 -0.36 -12.65
N PRO A 213 -14.27 -0.13 -13.52
CA PRO A 213 -14.52 0.12 -14.93
C PRO A 213 -15.28 -1.04 -15.60
N ARG A 214 -16.16 -0.72 -16.56
CA ARG A 214 -16.95 -1.73 -17.30
C ARG A 214 -16.05 -2.77 -17.97
N ALA A 215 -14.95 -2.37 -18.60
CA ALA A 215 -13.98 -3.28 -19.21
C ALA A 215 -13.43 -4.34 -18.22
N LEU A 216 -13.15 -3.95 -16.96
CA LEU A 216 -12.73 -4.89 -15.93
C LEU A 216 -13.87 -5.87 -15.56
N LEU A 217 -15.09 -5.39 -15.44
CA LEU A 217 -16.25 -6.23 -15.12
C LEU A 217 -16.49 -7.28 -16.22
N GLU A 218 -16.36 -6.89 -17.49
CA GLU A 218 -16.47 -7.79 -18.63
C GLU A 218 -15.34 -8.83 -18.65
N LYS A 219 -14.08 -8.41 -18.40
CA LYS A 219 -12.93 -9.33 -18.26
C LYS A 219 -13.18 -10.37 -17.16
N LEU A 220 -13.63 -9.93 -15.97
CA LEU A 220 -13.94 -10.81 -14.85
C LEU A 220 -15.11 -11.78 -15.16
N ALA A 221 -16.12 -11.33 -15.89
CA ALA A 221 -17.24 -12.17 -16.32
C ALA A 221 -16.78 -13.27 -17.30
N ARG A 222 -15.91 -12.94 -18.26
CA ARG A 222 -15.31 -13.92 -19.20
C ARG A 222 -14.48 -14.98 -18.47
N LEU A 223 -13.67 -14.58 -17.49
CA LEU A 223 -12.86 -15.50 -16.69
C LEU A 223 -13.72 -16.44 -15.83
N LYS A 224 -14.84 -15.98 -15.28
CA LYS A 224 -15.78 -16.83 -14.55
C LYS A 224 -16.44 -17.88 -15.44
N LYS A 225 -16.78 -17.54 -16.70
CA LYS A 225 -17.35 -18.49 -17.66
C LYS A 225 -16.35 -19.59 -18.06
N LYS A 226 -15.05 -19.25 -18.21
CA LYS A 226 -13.99 -20.23 -18.52
C LYS A 226 -13.69 -21.21 -17.37
N ARG A 227 -13.93 -20.83 -16.10
CA ARG A 227 -13.72 -21.72 -14.93
C ARG A 227 -14.91 -22.65 -14.62
N LYS A 228 -16.04 -22.50 -15.33
CA LYS A 228 -17.23 -23.36 -15.20
C LYS A 228 -17.33 -24.39 -16.31
N LYS A 229 -16.45 -24.33 -17.31
CA LYS A 229 -16.23 -25.37 -18.33
C LYS A 229 -15.02 -26.22 -17.95
#